data_cad04cffcd7d1b819a4133244bc31908
#
_entry.id   cad04cffcd7d1b819a4133244bc31908
#
_cell.length_a   1.000
_cell.length_b   1.000
_cell.length_c   1.000
_cell.angle_alpha   90.00
_cell.angle_beta   90.00
_cell.angle_gamma   90.00
#
_symmetry.space_group_name_H-M   'P 1'
#
loop_
_entity.id
_entity.type
_entity.pdbx_description
1 polymer ?
#
loop_
_entity_poly.entity_id
_entity_poly.type
_entity_poly.pdbx_seq_one_letter_code
_entity_poly.pdbx_strand_id
1 'polypeptide(L)'
;MNLLRLTLAGTPVEMGRQHGRQIKPLRPHLLAVIEQRIAELRQLGADNPAVVQSCLDFMAEADRPLLAYLAGLSEALTIEPRRLQLYTLSSYLRDLWRAQQTIPSASPPFVQEGCTVWAASGPATADGRPLLVKNRDYHADHLPLQILAHVAPADGYRYLSIGSAGSPEVFSSGINERGLAVADTHVLSRDIGPGLPRFSLMRELLTHHDSVASALDYLRSVPHMGAGTLMLADAGGTLALCESGHRRCGYVISHGETALVNTNHFETPALAGQWIEDEPPALRGNSLGRRRHVLTALQQGWGTVDLPWAQRLMAAHGSPQEALCR
;
A
#
# COMPACT_ATOMS: atom_id res chain seq x y z
N MET A 1 7.06 2.44 20.39
CA MET A 1 7.94 2.73 19.23
C MET A 1 7.69 4.16 18.79
N ASN A 2 8.73 5.00 18.77
CA ASN A 2 8.57 6.38 18.28
C ASN A 2 8.69 6.39 16.76
N LEU A 3 7.59 6.63 16.05
CA LEU A 3 7.61 6.86 14.60
C LEU A 3 8.40 8.14 14.30
N LEU A 4 9.31 8.08 13.34
CA LEU A 4 9.97 9.27 12.83
C LEU A 4 8.94 10.13 12.10
N ARG A 5 8.85 11.40 12.49
CA ARG A 5 7.94 12.38 11.89
C ARG A 5 8.68 13.22 10.86
N LEU A 6 8.14 13.30 9.67
CA LEU A 6 8.66 14.13 8.59
C LEU A 6 7.70 15.28 8.29
N THR A 7 8.25 16.42 7.90
CA THR A 7 7.49 17.53 7.31
C THR A 7 8.02 17.77 5.91
N LEU A 8 7.14 17.61 4.93
CA LEU A 8 7.44 17.71 3.51
C LEU A 8 6.55 18.77 2.88
N ALA A 9 7.13 19.74 2.17
CA ALA A 9 6.37 20.82 1.55
C ALA A 9 7.00 21.25 0.24
N GLY A 10 6.16 21.72 -0.69
CA GLY A 10 6.58 22.27 -1.97
C GLY A 10 6.41 21.31 -3.14
N THR A 11 7.25 21.44 -4.14
CA THR A 11 7.27 20.59 -5.33
C THR A 11 7.74 19.17 -5.00
N PRO A 12 7.44 18.15 -5.81
CA PRO A 12 7.87 16.79 -5.57
C PRO A 12 9.39 16.64 -5.34
N VAL A 13 10.21 17.34 -6.13
CA VAL A 13 11.67 17.29 -5.96
C VAL A 13 12.13 17.93 -4.64
N GLU A 14 11.50 19.02 -4.21
CA GLU A 14 11.79 19.68 -2.92
C GLU A 14 11.39 18.76 -1.77
N MET A 15 10.22 18.13 -1.83
CA MET A 15 9.74 17.16 -0.83
C MET A 15 10.68 15.96 -0.75
N GLY A 16 11.15 15.43 -1.88
CA GLY A 16 12.16 14.37 -1.93
C GLY A 16 13.47 14.75 -1.24
N ARG A 17 13.97 15.97 -1.50
CA ARG A 17 15.17 16.50 -0.81
C ARG A 17 14.96 16.66 0.70
N GLN A 18 13.79 17.15 1.11
CA GLN A 18 13.43 17.29 2.54
C GLN A 18 13.34 15.93 3.22
N HIS A 19 12.72 14.94 2.57
CA HIS A 19 12.67 13.56 3.04
C HIS A 19 14.08 13.04 3.27
N GLY A 20 14.95 13.08 2.25
CA GLY A 20 16.31 12.57 2.35
C GLY A 20 17.14 13.23 3.44
N ARG A 21 17.02 14.57 3.62
CA ARG A 21 17.71 15.29 4.71
C ARG A 21 17.23 14.84 6.08
N GLN A 22 15.92 14.66 6.28
CA GLN A 22 15.35 14.30 7.59
C GLN A 22 15.65 12.85 7.98
N ILE A 23 15.78 11.93 7.00
CA ILE A 23 16.13 10.53 7.26
C ILE A 23 17.62 10.24 7.16
N LYS A 24 18.48 11.25 6.98
CA LYS A 24 19.93 11.06 6.82
C LYS A 24 20.57 10.20 7.91
N PRO A 25 20.17 10.27 9.19
CA PRO A 25 20.68 9.36 10.23
C PRO A 25 20.36 7.87 9.96
N LEU A 26 19.28 7.56 9.25
CA LEU A 26 18.88 6.18 8.92
C LEU A 26 19.56 5.65 7.64
N ARG A 27 20.32 6.50 6.92
CA ARG A 27 20.94 6.15 5.64
C ARG A 27 21.75 4.85 5.64
N PRO A 28 22.61 4.54 6.64
CA PRO A 28 23.37 3.28 6.64
C PRO A 28 22.43 2.05 6.66
N HIS A 29 21.40 2.08 7.50
CA HIS A 29 20.40 1.01 7.57
C HIS A 29 19.58 0.91 6.28
N LEU A 30 19.12 2.05 5.74
CA LEU A 30 18.38 2.12 4.48
C LEU A 30 19.20 1.54 3.32
N LEU A 31 20.50 1.85 3.22
CA LEU A 31 21.35 1.28 2.19
C LEU A 31 21.44 -0.24 2.30
N ALA A 32 21.57 -0.79 3.50
CA ALA A 32 21.59 -2.24 3.71
C ALA A 32 20.27 -2.89 3.22
N VAL A 33 19.14 -2.27 3.52
CA VAL A 33 17.82 -2.74 3.05
C VAL A 33 17.70 -2.65 1.53
N ILE A 34 18.12 -1.55 0.91
CA ILE A 34 18.14 -1.38 -0.55
C ILE A 34 18.97 -2.49 -1.21
N GLU A 35 20.20 -2.71 -0.72
CA GLU A 35 21.09 -3.75 -1.28
C GLU A 35 20.47 -5.14 -1.17
N GLN A 36 19.87 -5.44 -0.02
CA GLN A 36 19.22 -6.72 0.19
C GLN A 36 18.06 -6.92 -0.81
N ARG A 37 17.19 -5.93 -1.01
CA ARG A 37 16.07 -6.04 -1.97
C ARG A 37 16.56 -6.18 -3.42
N ILE A 38 17.62 -5.46 -3.79
CA ILE A 38 18.22 -5.59 -5.13
C ILE A 38 18.88 -6.97 -5.30
N ALA A 39 19.55 -7.48 -4.28
CA ALA A 39 20.14 -8.82 -4.31
C ALA A 39 19.07 -9.91 -4.46
N GLU A 40 17.95 -9.78 -3.74
CA GLU A 40 16.79 -10.68 -3.87
C GLU A 40 16.22 -10.68 -5.30
N LEU A 41 16.05 -9.51 -5.93
CA LEU A 41 15.60 -9.41 -7.31
C LEU A 41 16.56 -10.13 -8.28
N ARG A 42 17.86 -9.94 -8.11
CA ARG A 42 18.91 -10.59 -8.93
C ARG A 42 18.92 -12.10 -8.78
N GLN A 43 18.81 -12.59 -7.55
CA GLN A 43 18.75 -14.03 -7.26
C GLN A 43 17.56 -14.71 -7.93
N LEU A 44 16.44 -13.99 -8.08
CA LEU A 44 15.25 -14.46 -8.77
C LEU A 44 15.30 -14.30 -10.29
N GLY A 45 16.17 -13.43 -10.81
CA GLY A 45 16.11 -12.95 -12.18
C GLY A 45 14.91 -12.02 -12.43
N ALA A 46 14.42 -11.37 -11.37
CA ALA A 46 13.30 -10.43 -11.43
C ALA A 46 13.73 -9.00 -11.80
N ASP A 47 15.03 -8.73 -11.92
CA ASP A 47 15.60 -7.45 -12.34
C ASP A 47 15.83 -7.37 -13.86
N ASN A 48 15.05 -8.10 -14.66
CA ASN A 48 15.16 -8.09 -16.12
C ASN A 48 15.17 -6.64 -16.65
N PRO A 49 16.26 -6.21 -17.33
CA PRO A 49 16.42 -4.81 -17.73
C PRO A 49 15.29 -4.28 -18.61
N ALA A 50 14.73 -5.10 -19.52
CA ALA A 50 13.66 -4.69 -20.41
C ALA A 50 12.34 -4.45 -19.62
N VAL A 51 12.03 -5.30 -18.65
CA VAL A 51 10.84 -5.15 -17.79
C VAL A 51 10.98 -3.91 -16.91
N VAL A 52 12.13 -3.73 -16.28
CA VAL A 52 12.40 -2.56 -15.44
C VAL A 52 12.32 -1.28 -16.27
N GLN A 53 12.90 -1.28 -17.48
CA GLN A 53 12.86 -0.12 -18.37
C GLN A 53 11.44 0.21 -18.79
N SER A 54 10.63 -0.78 -19.17
CA SER A 54 9.21 -0.59 -19.53
C SER A 54 8.41 0.06 -18.39
N CYS A 55 8.64 -0.35 -17.14
CA CYS A 55 7.99 0.29 -15.98
C CYS A 55 8.44 1.74 -15.81
N LEU A 56 9.73 2.04 -16.00
CA LEU A 56 10.26 3.39 -15.86
C LEU A 56 9.82 4.31 -17.00
N ASP A 57 9.76 3.81 -18.22
CA ASP A 57 9.25 4.56 -19.38
C ASP A 57 7.79 4.95 -19.16
N PHE A 58 6.97 4.01 -18.70
CA PHE A 58 5.60 4.30 -18.31
C PHE A 58 5.51 5.42 -17.24
N MET A 59 6.34 5.33 -16.19
CA MET A 59 6.37 6.36 -15.14
C MET A 59 6.86 7.72 -15.65
N ALA A 60 7.78 7.74 -16.61
CA ALA A 60 8.26 8.98 -17.21
C ALA A 60 7.15 9.74 -17.96
N GLU A 61 6.16 9.03 -18.49
CA GLU A 61 5.00 9.61 -19.14
C GLU A 61 3.87 9.92 -18.14
N ALA A 62 3.53 8.96 -17.29
CA ALA A 62 2.31 8.98 -16.49
C ALA A 62 2.52 9.42 -15.03
N ASP A 63 3.74 9.42 -14.50
CA ASP A 63 4.04 9.72 -13.08
C ASP A 63 5.33 10.52 -12.91
N ARG A 64 5.45 11.62 -13.61
CA ARG A 64 6.58 12.56 -13.46
C ARG A 64 6.80 13.04 -12.03
N PRO A 65 5.75 13.30 -11.22
CA PRO A 65 5.92 13.68 -9.82
C PRO A 65 6.68 12.65 -8.99
N LEU A 66 6.43 11.36 -9.16
CA LEU A 66 7.18 10.30 -8.48
C LEU A 66 8.68 10.35 -8.85
N LEU A 67 8.99 10.44 -10.14
CA LEU A 67 10.39 10.47 -10.58
C LEU A 67 11.12 11.71 -10.07
N ALA A 68 10.45 12.87 -10.04
CA ALA A 68 10.99 14.10 -9.48
C ALA A 68 11.24 13.97 -7.96
N TYR A 69 10.32 13.34 -7.23
CA TYR A 69 10.48 13.05 -5.81
C TYR A 69 11.69 12.13 -5.54
N LEU A 70 11.78 11.03 -6.29
CA LEU A 70 12.91 10.09 -6.18
C LEU A 70 14.25 10.74 -6.55
N ALA A 71 14.27 11.66 -7.52
CA ALA A 71 15.47 12.43 -7.86
C ALA A 71 15.93 13.32 -6.69
N GLY A 72 15.01 14.05 -6.05
CA GLY A 72 15.32 14.85 -4.87
C GLY A 72 15.81 14.00 -3.67
N LEU A 73 15.19 12.83 -3.47
CA LEU A 73 15.58 11.89 -2.43
C LEU A 73 16.98 11.31 -2.70
N SER A 74 17.23 10.90 -3.94
CA SER A 74 18.53 10.42 -4.43
C SER A 74 19.65 11.43 -4.18
N GLU A 75 19.43 12.68 -4.56
CA GLU A 75 20.37 13.79 -4.34
C GLU A 75 20.70 13.97 -2.85
N ALA A 76 19.67 14.08 -2.00
CA ALA A 76 19.86 14.34 -0.57
C ALA A 76 20.55 13.21 0.19
N LEU A 77 20.31 11.96 -0.22
CA LEU A 77 20.92 10.78 0.37
C LEU A 77 22.24 10.37 -0.28
N THR A 78 22.62 10.97 -1.41
CA THR A 78 23.73 10.54 -2.23
C THR A 78 23.64 9.03 -2.55
N ILE A 79 22.49 8.64 -3.09
CA ILE A 79 22.20 7.28 -3.57
C ILE A 79 21.98 7.37 -5.08
N GLU A 80 22.55 6.44 -5.84
CA GLU A 80 22.38 6.40 -7.29
C GLU A 80 20.89 6.25 -7.64
N PRO A 81 20.30 7.08 -8.56
CA PRO A 81 18.87 7.11 -8.86
C PRO A 81 18.29 5.75 -9.23
N ARG A 82 19.03 4.96 -10.03
CA ARG A 82 18.58 3.63 -10.46
C ARG A 82 18.38 2.66 -9.29
N ARG A 83 19.19 2.78 -8.24
CA ARG A 83 19.07 1.94 -7.04
C ARG A 83 17.78 2.27 -6.27
N LEU A 84 17.45 3.54 -6.11
CA LEU A 84 16.18 3.94 -5.50
C LEU A 84 14.96 3.53 -6.35
N GLN A 85 15.05 3.63 -7.66
CA GLN A 85 14.00 3.18 -8.57
C GLN A 85 13.76 1.67 -8.45
N LEU A 86 14.83 0.87 -8.47
CA LEU A 86 14.74 -0.59 -8.29
C LEU A 86 14.17 -0.95 -6.92
N TYR A 87 14.62 -0.28 -5.87
CA TYR A 87 14.09 -0.47 -4.53
C TYR A 87 12.59 -0.13 -4.45
N THR A 88 12.20 1.02 -4.99
CA THR A 88 10.79 1.48 -5.01
C THR A 88 9.88 0.49 -5.73
N LEU A 89 10.38 -0.14 -6.81
CA LEU A 89 9.63 -1.10 -7.62
C LEU A 89 9.83 -2.55 -7.19
N SER A 90 10.64 -2.83 -6.16
CA SER A 90 11.11 -4.20 -5.89
C SER A 90 9.99 -5.22 -5.68
N SER A 91 8.92 -4.89 -4.95
CA SER A 91 7.77 -5.79 -4.79
C SER A 91 7.04 -6.03 -6.11
N TYR A 92 6.85 -5.00 -6.94
CA TYR A 92 6.20 -5.14 -8.24
C TYR A 92 7.02 -5.95 -9.23
N LEU A 93 8.33 -5.76 -9.28
CA LEU A 93 9.23 -6.53 -10.14
C LEU A 93 9.26 -8.00 -9.74
N ARG A 94 9.27 -8.30 -8.46
CA ARG A 94 9.11 -9.66 -7.93
C ARG A 94 7.77 -10.27 -8.36
N ASP A 95 6.69 -9.52 -8.22
CA ASP A 95 5.34 -9.98 -8.57
C ASP A 95 5.19 -10.19 -10.08
N LEU A 96 5.74 -9.30 -10.92
CA LEU A 96 5.81 -9.47 -12.37
C LEU A 96 6.55 -10.75 -12.75
N TRP A 97 7.70 -11.01 -12.13
CA TRP A 97 8.44 -12.24 -12.32
C TRP A 97 7.60 -13.45 -11.88
N ARG A 98 6.98 -13.39 -10.70
CA ARG A 98 6.19 -14.48 -10.13
C ARG A 98 4.96 -14.81 -10.97
N ALA A 99 4.29 -13.81 -11.52
CA ALA A 99 3.11 -13.98 -12.38
C ALA A 99 3.43 -14.74 -13.70
N GLN A 100 4.69 -14.73 -14.12
CA GLN A 100 5.15 -15.44 -15.34
C GLN A 100 5.53 -16.90 -15.07
N GLN A 101 5.65 -17.31 -13.79
CA GLN A 101 5.99 -18.69 -13.45
C GLN A 101 4.77 -19.59 -13.60
N THR A 102 4.93 -20.67 -14.38
CA THR A 102 3.86 -21.65 -14.63
C THR A 102 3.74 -22.73 -13.55
N ILE A 103 4.79 -22.91 -12.75
CA ILE A 103 4.85 -23.91 -11.68
C ILE A 103 5.11 -23.18 -10.37
N PRO A 104 4.46 -23.57 -9.24
CA PRO A 104 4.85 -23.08 -7.94
C PRO A 104 6.35 -23.37 -7.74
N SER A 105 7.16 -22.33 -7.79
CA SER A 105 8.58 -22.46 -7.55
C SER A 105 8.79 -22.97 -6.13
N ALA A 106 9.67 -23.97 -5.95
CA ALA A 106 10.22 -24.35 -4.66
C ALA A 106 11.17 -23.25 -4.09
N SER A 107 11.05 -22.05 -4.58
CA SER A 107 11.76 -20.88 -4.05
C SER A 107 11.45 -20.72 -2.57
N PRO A 108 12.43 -20.37 -1.75
CA PRO A 108 12.19 -20.15 -0.34
C PRO A 108 11.01 -19.19 -0.17
N PRO A 109 10.13 -19.43 0.79
CA PRO A 109 9.02 -18.55 1.03
C PRO A 109 9.58 -17.15 1.25
N PHE A 110 9.24 -16.23 0.34
CA PHE A 110 9.52 -14.81 0.57
C PHE A 110 8.93 -14.45 1.92
N VAL A 111 9.60 -13.53 2.63
CA VAL A 111 9.03 -12.99 3.87
C VAL A 111 7.62 -12.54 3.54
N GLN A 112 6.67 -13.13 4.22
CA GLN A 112 5.27 -12.99 3.93
C GLN A 112 4.83 -11.57 4.29
N GLU A 113 4.65 -10.75 3.28
CA GLU A 113 3.96 -9.49 3.44
C GLU A 113 2.50 -9.79 3.76
N GLY A 114 1.98 -9.21 4.84
CA GLY A 114 0.60 -9.34 5.23
C GLY A 114 -0.01 -7.97 5.50
N CYS A 115 -1.21 -7.78 5.04
CA CYS A 115 -1.98 -6.59 5.37
C CYS A 115 -3.40 -6.99 5.75
N THR A 116 -3.95 -6.29 6.73
CA THR A 116 -5.35 -6.34 7.05
C THR A 116 -5.87 -4.92 7.02
N VAL A 117 -6.86 -4.65 6.19
CA VAL A 117 -7.51 -3.34 6.11
C VAL A 117 -9.01 -3.51 6.23
N TRP A 118 -9.65 -2.60 6.93
CA TRP A 118 -11.11 -2.53 6.98
C TRP A 118 -11.56 -1.09 7.14
N ALA A 119 -12.80 -0.85 6.74
CA ALA A 119 -13.46 0.43 6.94
C ALA A 119 -14.89 0.21 7.42
N ALA A 120 -15.35 1.07 8.32
CA ALA A 120 -16.69 1.09 8.85
C ALA A 120 -17.19 2.53 9.00
N SER A 121 -18.48 2.78 8.87
CA SER A 121 -19.08 4.10 9.04
C SER A 121 -20.55 4.01 9.44
N GLY A 122 -21.17 5.15 9.71
CA GLY A 122 -22.61 5.24 10.00
C GLY A 122 -23.01 4.36 11.19
N PRO A 123 -24.03 3.49 11.05
CA PRO A 123 -24.54 2.70 12.16
C PRO A 123 -23.57 1.63 12.69
N ALA A 124 -22.46 1.37 12.02
CA ALA A 124 -21.45 0.43 12.49
C ALA A 124 -20.54 1.03 13.57
N THR A 125 -20.30 2.34 13.54
CA THR A 125 -19.41 3.03 14.46
C THR A 125 -20.15 3.67 15.62
N ALA A 126 -19.49 3.84 16.76
CA ALA A 126 -20.10 4.35 17.98
C ALA A 126 -20.60 5.81 17.88
N ASP A 127 -20.01 6.60 17.00
CA ASP A 127 -20.35 8.03 16.81
C ASP A 127 -20.79 8.36 15.38
N GLY A 128 -21.01 7.35 14.54
CA GLY A 128 -21.40 7.50 13.14
C GLY A 128 -20.28 7.92 12.19
N ARG A 129 -19.08 8.28 12.70
CA ARG A 129 -17.97 8.74 11.87
C ARG A 129 -17.23 7.58 11.21
N PRO A 130 -16.75 7.76 9.97
CA PRO A 130 -16.00 6.72 9.29
C PRO A 130 -14.65 6.44 9.97
N LEU A 131 -14.29 5.16 10.01
CA LEU A 131 -12.98 4.67 10.42
C LEU A 131 -12.41 3.85 9.28
N LEU A 132 -11.15 4.11 8.92
CA LEU A 132 -10.33 3.26 8.07
C LEU A 132 -9.13 2.81 8.88
N VAL A 133 -8.94 1.50 8.99
CA VAL A 133 -7.96 0.89 9.88
C VAL A 133 -7.11 -0.10 9.12
N LYS A 134 -5.79 -0.09 9.35
CA LYS A 134 -4.84 -0.97 8.68
C LYS A 134 -3.77 -1.50 9.62
N ASN A 135 -3.48 -2.80 9.54
CA ASN A 135 -2.20 -3.39 9.92
C ASN A 135 -1.37 -3.68 8.66
N ARG A 136 -0.07 -3.47 8.76
CA ARG A 136 0.91 -3.83 7.76
C ARG A 136 1.96 -4.73 8.42
N ASP A 137 1.97 -6.00 8.02
CA ASP A 137 3.06 -6.91 8.35
C ASP A 137 4.06 -6.87 7.21
N TYR A 138 5.29 -6.55 7.53
CA TYR A 138 6.36 -6.38 6.54
C TYR A 138 7.68 -6.89 7.13
N HIS A 139 8.73 -6.84 6.35
CA HIS A 139 10.06 -7.27 6.78
C HIS A 139 10.50 -6.55 8.07
N ALA A 140 11.08 -7.30 9.02
CA ALA A 140 11.53 -6.76 10.31
C ALA A 140 12.60 -5.66 10.16
N ASP A 141 13.40 -5.71 9.10
CA ASP A 141 14.39 -4.69 8.76
C ASP A 141 13.78 -3.31 8.42
N HIS A 142 12.47 -3.27 8.13
CA HIS A 142 11.73 -2.02 7.92
C HIS A 142 11.17 -1.40 9.21
N LEU A 143 11.22 -2.08 10.34
CA LEU A 143 10.71 -1.52 11.61
C LEU A 143 11.36 -0.17 11.96
N PRO A 144 12.69 0.02 11.83
CA PRO A 144 13.33 1.31 12.08
C PRO A 144 13.05 2.37 11.01
N LEU A 145 12.53 1.96 9.85
CA LEU A 145 12.28 2.85 8.71
C LEU A 145 10.85 3.39 8.67
N GLN A 146 9.97 3.05 9.62
CA GLN A 146 8.60 3.54 9.61
C GLN A 146 8.54 5.04 9.87
N ILE A 147 7.76 5.76 9.06
CA ILE A 147 7.60 7.21 9.14
C ILE A 147 6.12 7.62 9.16
N LEU A 148 5.85 8.74 9.82
CA LEU A 148 4.65 9.54 9.66
C LEU A 148 5.05 10.85 8.98
N ALA A 149 4.53 11.11 7.78
CA ALA A 149 4.80 12.33 7.04
C ALA A 149 3.61 13.29 7.09
N HIS A 150 3.89 14.55 7.41
CA HIS A 150 3.00 15.69 7.17
C HIS A 150 3.39 16.28 5.83
N VAL A 151 2.51 16.20 4.86
CA VAL A 151 2.78 16.58 3.48
C VAL A 151 1.92 17.78 3.09
N ALA A 152 2.58 18.82 2.57
CA ALA A 152 1.96 20.03 2.05
C ALA A 152 2.48 20.27 0.62
N PRO A 153 1.92 19.61 -0.40
CA PRO A 153 2.36 19.77 -1.78
C PRO A 153 2.12 21.21 -2.27
N ALA A 154 2.91 21.66 -3.23
CA ALA A 154 2.75 23.00 -3.83
C ALA A 154 1.40 23.16 -4.55
N ASP A 155 0.82 22.06 -5.00
CA ASP A 155 -0.48 21.99 -5.63
C ASP A 155 -1.30 20.86 -5.02
N GLY A 156 -2.53 21.15 -4.61
CA GLY A 156 -3.46 20.19 -4.02
C GLY A 156 -3.56 20.21 -2.49
N TYR A 157 -4.18 19.20 -1.94
CA TYR A 157 -4.51 19.12 -0.52
C TYR A 157 -3.31 18.69 0.33
N ARG A 158 -3.26 19.18 1.57
CA ARG A 158 -2.35 18.68 2.59
C ARG A 158 -2.84 17.33 3.10
N TYR A 159 -1.91 16.45 3.46
CA TYR A 159 -2.25 15.13 3.99
C TYR A 159 -1.23 14.61 4.99
N LEU A 160 -1.69 13.63 5.79
CA LEU A 160 -0.85 12.78 6.61
C LEU A 160 -0.68 11.44 5.88
N SER A 161 0.52 10.89 5.91
CA SER A 161 0.77 9.55 5.38
C SER A 161 1.64 8.70 6.29
N ILE A 162 1.39 7.40 6.27
CA ILE A 162 2.25 6.38 6.88
C ILE A 162 3.03 5.70 5.77
N GLY A 163 4.33 5.61 5.94
CA GLY A 163 5.22 5.03 4.94
C GLY A 163 6.51 4.48 5.53
N SER A 164 7.51 4.37 4.69
CA SER A 164 8.86 3.95 5.05
C SER A 164 9.90 4.97 4.59
N ALA A 165 10.89 5.23 5.40
CA ALA A 165 12.04 6.05 5.02
C ALA A 165 12.70 5.51 3.74
N GLY A 166 12.96 6.39 2.78
CA GLY A 166 13.54 6.03 1.49
C GLY A 166 12.55 5.53 0.44
N SER A 167 11.26 5.39 0.79
CA SER A 167 10.15 5.08 -0.14
C SER A 167 9.45 6.37 -0.57
N PRO A 168 8.52 6.34 -1.56
CA PRO A 168 7.65 7.46 -1.84
C PRO A 168 6.91 7.97 -0.60
N GLU A 169 6.49 9.24 -0.62
CA GLU A 169 5.86 9.92 0.52
C GLU A 169 4.59 9.26 1.01
N VAL A 170 3.85 8.57 0.14
CA VAL A 170 2.70 7.72 0.48
C VAL A 170 3.04 6.28 0.11
N PHE A 171 3.18 5.41 1.08
CA PHE A 171 3.58 4.03 0.80
C PHE A 171 2.64 2.96 1.41
N SER A 172 1.82 3.32 2.38
CA SER A 172 0.94 2.38 3.05
C SER A 172 -0.48 2.91 3.21
N SER A 173 -0.63 4.13 3.72
CA SER A 173 -1.94 4.74 3.97
C SER A 173 -1.79 6.25 4.18
N GLY A 174 -2.90 6.96 4.08
CA GLY A 174 -2.94 8.39 4.38
C GLY A 174 -4.36 8.92 4.49
N ILE A 175 -4.45 10.16 4.94
CA ILE A 175 -5.69 10.95 5.02
C ILE A 175 -5.39 12.39 4.67
N ASN A 176 -6.21 13.02 3.83
CA ASN A 176 -6.06 14.42 3.48
C ASN A 176 -6.93 15.35 4.33
N GLU A 177 -6.69 16.64 4.22
CA GLU A 177 -7.41 17.68 4.96
C GLU A 177 -8.90 17.81 4.58
N ARG A 178 -9.33 17.15 3.49
CA ARG A 178 -10.74 17.06 3.08
C ARG A 178 -11.45 15.85 3.66
N GLY A 179 -10.72 14.97 4.36
CA GLY A 179 -11.25 13.79 5.01
C GLY A 179 -11.31 12.54 4.11
N LEU A 180 -10.70 12.57 2.92
CA LEU A 180 -10.50 11.35 2.15
C LEU A 180 -9.32 10.57 2.73
N ALA A 181 -9.59 9.33 3.15
CA ALA A 181 -8.58 8.38 3.63
C ALA A 181 -8.42 7.24 2.64
N VAL A 182 -7.17 6.76 2.50
CA VAL A 182 -6.83 5.62 1.63
C VAL A 182 -5.81 4.72 2.31
N ALA A 183 -5.95 3.41 2.13
CA ALA A 183 -4.95 2.43 2.54
C ALA A 183 -4.88 1.29 1.52
N ASP A 184 -3.66 0.79 1.27
CA ASP A 184 -3.44 -0.31 0.34
C ASP A 184 -3.36 -1.68 1.01
N THR A 185 -3.56 -2.76 0.23
CA THR A 185 -3.02 -4.08 0.54
C THR A 185 -2.32 -4.66 -0.68
N HIS A 186 -1.31 -5.45 -0.45
CA HIS A 186 -0.66 -6.24 -1.49
C HIS A 186 -1.48 -7.51 -1.77
N VAL A 187 -1.67 -7.84 -3.06
CA VAL A 187 -2.25 -9.11 -3.50
C VAL A 187 -1.42 -9.63 -4.66
N LEU A 188 -0.76 -10.76 -4.48
CA LEU A 188 -0.03 -11.40 -5.57
C LEU A 188 -1.01 -11.83 -6.67
N SER A 189 -0.81 -11.36 -7.90
CA SER A 189 -1.78 -11.45 -8.98
C SER A 189 -1.16 -11.86 -10.30
N ARG A 190 -1.91 -12.60 -11.12
CA ARG A 190 -1.59 -12.84 -12.53
C ARG A 190 -1.87 -11.63 -13.41
N ASP A 191 -2.72 -10.72 -12.95
CA ASP A 191 -3.09 -9.50 -13.67
C ASP A 191 -2.24 -8.31 -13.17
N ILE A 192 -0.98 -8.29 -13.59
CA ILE A 192 0.03 -7.27 -13.27
C ILE A 192 0.80 -6.89 -14.54
N GLY A 193 1.15 -5.61 -14.68
CA GLY A 193 1.87 -5.06 -15.85
C GLY A 193 2.31 -3.62 -15.64
N PRO A 194 2.98 -2.98 -16.62
CA PRO A 194 3.36 -1.57 -16.53
C PRO A 194 2.13 -0.67 -16.35
N GLY A 195 2.12 0.13 -15.31
CA GLY A 195 1.00 1.00 -14.92
C GLY A 195 1.36 1.84 -13.70
N LEU A 196 0.40 2.61 -13.19
CA LEU A 196 0.56 3.35 -11.94
C LEU A 196 0.59 2.40 -10.73
N PRO A 197 1.66 2.39 -9.93
CA PRO A 197 1.72 1.62 -8.71
C PRO A 197 0.79 2.21 -7.64
N ARG A 198 0.37 1.38 -6.67
CA ARG A 198 -0.59 1.80 -5.63
C ARG A 198 -0.16 3.05 -4.86
N PHE A 199 1.12 3.22 -4.57
CA PHE A 199 1.61 4.41 -3.88
C PHE A 199 1.43 5.69 -4.72
N SER A 200 1.54 5.61 -6.04
CA SER A 200 1.27 6.74 -6.94
C SER A 200 -0.22 7.04 -7.03
N LEU A 201 -1.06 5.99 -7.11
CA LEU A 201 -2.52 6.15 -7.04
C LEU A 201 -2.93 6.80 -5.70
N MET A 202 -2.41 6.31 -4.56
CA MET A 202 -2.72 6.88 -3.25
C MET A 202 -2.27 8.35 -3.12
N ARG A 203 -1.08 8.70 -3.63
CA ARG A 203 -0.62 10.08 -3.64
C ARG A 203 -1.59 10.97 -4.41
N GLU A 204 -1.98 10.57 -5.62
CA GLU A 204 -2.91 11.33 -6.45
C GLU A 204 -4.24 11.54 -5.74
N LEU A 205 -4.81 10.46 -5.17
CA LEU A 205 -6.05 10.54 -4.42
C LEU A 205 -5.96 11.53 -3.25
N LEU A 206 -4.89 11.45 -2.46
CA LEU A 206 -4.72 12.32 -1.30
C LEU A 206 -4.46 13.79 -1.69
N THR A 207 -3.84 14.01 -2.85
CA THR A 207 -3.49 15.36 -3.31
C THR A 207 -4.66 16.07 -3.98
N HIS A 208 -5.50 15.36 -4.76
CA HIS A 208 -6.45 16.03 -5.67
C HIS A 208 -7.92 15.62 -5.49
N HIS A 209 -8.23 14.64 -4.64
CA HIS A 209 -9.58 14.15 -4.45
C HIS A 209 -10.08 14.36 -3.01
N ASP A 210 -11.36 14.67 -2.85
CA ASP A 210 -11.99 14.98 -1.56
C ASP A 210 -13.09 14.00 -1.15
N SER A 211 -13.43 13.07 -2.03
CA SER A 211 -14.52 12.12 -1.83
C SER A 211 -14.20 10.76 -2.47
N VAL A 212 -14.85 9.71 -1.99
CA VAL A 212 -14.77 8.37 -2.58
C VAL A 212 -15.26 8.38 -4.02
N ALA A 213 -16.30 9.15 -4.35
CA ALA A 213 -16.84 9.23 -5.71
C ALA A 213 -15.78 9.77 -6.69
N SER A 214 -15.19 10.92 -6.37
CA SER A 214 -14.13 11.55 -7.17
C SER A 214 -12.89 10.64 -7.29
N ALA A 215 -12.51 9.98 -6.19
CA ALA A 215 -11.41 9.01 -6.19
C ALA A 215 -11.67 7.81 -7.10
N LEU A 216 -12.88 7.26 -7.10
CA LEU A 216 -13.25 6.12 -7.96
C LEU A 216 -13.30 6.52 -9.44
N ASP A 217 -13.73 7.73 -9.77
CA ASP A 217 -13.73 8.23 -11.16
C ASP A 217 -12.29 8.32 -11.70
N TYR A 218 -11.36 8.82 -10.89
CA TYR A 218 -9.94 8.80 -11.25
C TYR A 218 -9.41 7.37 -11.41
N LEU A 219 -9.63 6.48 -10.42
CA LEU A 219 -9.15 5.10 -10.48
C LEU A 219 -9.67 4.32 -11.70
N ARG A 220 -10.86 4.66 -12.20
CA ARG A 220 -11.43 4.05 -13.43
C ARG A 220 -10.79 4.59 -14.70
N SER A 221 -10.21 5.78 -14.67
CA SER A 221 -9.70 6.50 -15.84
C SER A 221 -8.23 6.25 -16.14
N VAL A 222 -7.47 5.64 -15.21
CA VAL A 222 -6.02 5.49 -15.33
C VAL A 222 -5.59 4.02 -15.37
N PRO A 223 -4.47 3.71 -16.03
CA PRO A 223 -3.92 2.35 -16.04
C PRO A 223 -3.22 2.04 -14.72
N HIS A 224 -3.57 0.92 -14.09
CA HIS A 224 -2.96 0.43 -12.86
C HIS A 224 -1.82 -0.55 -13.14
N MET A 225 -0.82 -0.55 -12.28
CA MET A 225 0.19 -1.61 -12.29
C MET A 225 -0.41 -2.95 -11.83
N GLY A 226 -1.41 -2.91 -10.95
CA GLY A 226 -2.08 -4.07 -10.40
C GLY A 226 -1.49 -4.57 -9.08
N ALA A 227 -1.72 -5.84 -8.77
CA ALA A 227 -1.17 -6.56 -7.62
C ALA A 227 -1.52 -5.95 -6.26
N GLY A 228 -2.78 -5.63 -6.02
CA GLY A 228 -3.25 -5.18 -4.72
C GLY A 228 -4.60 -4.51 -4.70
N THR A 229 -4.93 -3.89 -3.58
CA THR A 229 -6.20 -3.21 -3.38
C THR A 229 -6.01 -1.83 -2.78
N LEU A 230 -7.01 -0.97 -2.91
CA LEU A 230 -7.13 0.30 -2.21
C LEU A 230 -8.46 0.33 -1.45
N MET A 231 -8.41 0.50 -0.14
CA MET A 231 -9.56 0.80 0.70
C MET A 231 -9.69 2.31 0.83
N LEU A 232 -10.87 2.83 0.61
CA LEU A 232 -11.21 4.25 0.65
C LEU A 232 -12.30 4.52 1.67
N ALA A 233 -12.21 5.67 2.34
CA ALA A 233 -13.29 6.22 3.17
C ALA A 233 -13.28 7.74 3.07
N ASP A 234 -14.43 8.38 2.99
CA ASP A 234 -14.54 9.85 3.02
C ASP A 234 -15.32 10.36 4.24
N ALA A 235 -15.21 11.65 4.49
CA ALA A 235 -15.90 12.31 5.61
C ALA A 235 -17.43 12.21 5.55
N GLY A 236 -18.01 11.94 4.37
CA GLY A 236 -19.44 11.70 4.19
C GLY A 236 -19.90 10.30 4.60
N GLY A 237 -18.95 9.41 4.94
CA GLY A 237 -19.25 8.03 5.35
C GLY A 237 -19.33 7.03 4.21
N THR A 238 -19.03 7.44 2.97
CA THR A 238 -18.91 6.51 1.84
C THR A 238 -17.62 5.71 1.98
N LEU A 239 -17.73 4.41 1.79
CA LEU A 239 -16.61 3.46 1.82
C LEU A 239 -16.49 2.81 0.45
N ALA A 240 -15.26 2.53 0.00
CA ALA A 240 -15.04 1.73 -1.20
C ALA A 240 -13.80 0.86 -1.09
N LEU A 241 -13.86 -0.30 -1.75
CA LEU A 241 -12.73 -1.15 -2.04
C LEU A 241 -12.52 -1.16 -3.55
N CYS A 242 -11.33 -0.81 -4.00
CA CYS A 242 -10.86 -0.99 -5.36
C CYS A 242 -9.86 -2.15 -5.37
N GLU A 243 -10.21 -3.26 -5.98
CA GLU A 243 -9.28 -4.32 -6.34
C GLU A 243 -8.59 -3.95 -7.65
N SER A 244 -7.28 -3.80 -7.60
CA SER A 244 -6.45 -3.27 -8.68
C SER A 244 -5.74 -4.41 -9.42
N GLY A 245 -6.20 -4.70 -10.62
CA GLY A 245 -5.47 -5.46 -11.63
C GLY A 245 -4.93 -4.52 -12.72
N HIS A 246 -4.06 -5.04 -13.58
CA HIS A 246 -3.51 -4.28 -14.71
C HIS A 246 -4.52 -4.11 -15.85
N ARG A 247 -5.28 -5.16 -16.16
CA ARG A 247 -6.26 -5.18 -17.27
C ARG A 247 -7.68 -4.92 -16.78
N ARG A 248 -7.95 -5.16 -15.51
CA ARG A 248 -9.28 -5.08 -14.91
C ARG A 248 -9.18 -4.58 -13.49
N CYS A 249 -10.21 -3.86 -13.06
CA CYS A 249 -10.39 -3.51 -11.67
C CYS A 249 -11.76 -4.00 -11.18
N GLY A 250 -11.84 -4.33 -9.90
CA GLY A 250 -13.08 -4.64 -9.22
C GLY A 250 -13.40 -3.57 -8.19
N TYR A 251 -14.68 -3.25 -8.00
CA TYR A 251 -15.10 -2.21 -7.08
C TYR A 251 -16.24 -2.70 -6.19
N VAL A 252 -16.15 -2.41 -4.89
CA VAL A 252 -17.24 -2.56 -3.92
C VAL A 252 -17.45 -1.22 -3.25
N ILE A 253 -18.69 -0.74 -3.19
CA ILE A 253 -19.03 0.56 -2.61
C ILE A 253 -20.10 0.33 -1.52
N SER A 254 -19.98 1.03 -0.39
CA SER A 254 -20.92 1.03 0.72
C SER A 254 -21.12 2.45 1.24
N HIS A 255 -22.34 2.75 1.66
CA HIS A 255 -22.71 4.02 2.29
C HIS A 255 -22.97 3.86 3.80
N GLY A 256 -22.27 2.92 4.44
CA GLY A 256 -22.40 2.63 5.87
C GLY A 256 -23.35 1.48 6.20
N GLU A 257 -23.97 0.85 5.21
CA GLU A 257 -24.84 -0.34 5.41
C GLU A 257 -24.03 -1.57 5.78
N THR A 258 -22.78 -1.63 5.32
CA THR A 258 -21.85 -2.71 5.59
C THR A 258 -20.45 -2.17 5.84
N ALA A 259 -19.70 -2.83 6.71
CA ALA A 259 -18.25 -2.62 6.79
C ALA A 259 -17.55 -3.36 5.65
N LEU A 260 -16.48 -2.76 5.11
CA LEU A 260 -15.65 -3.38 4.10
C LEU A 260 -14.38 -3.92 4.75
N VAL A 261 -13.97 -5.13 4.36
CA VAL A 261 -12.76 -5.80 4.88
C VAL A 261 -12.01 -6.40 3.72
N ASN A 262 -10.70 -6.17 3.67
CA ASN A 262 -9.81 -6.82 2.72
C ASN A 262 -8.50 -7.22 3.38
N THR A 263 -7.89 -8.25 2.82
CA THR A 263 -6.58 -8.76 3.21
C THR A 263 -5.72 -8.97 1.95
N ASN A 264 -5.10 -10.11 1.75
CA ASN A 264 -4.17 -10.32 0.64
C ASN A 264 -4.74 -11.26 -0.44
N HIS A 265 -6.03 -11.12 -0.77
CA HIS A 265 -6.69 -11.84 -1.86
C HIS A 265 -7.77 -10.97 -2.50
N PHE A 266 -8.20 -11.36 -3.71
CA PHE A 266 -9.29 -10.72 -4.42
C PHE A 266 -10.60 -11.49 -4.24
N GLU A 267 -11.71 -10.76 -4.21
CA GLU A 267 -13.07 -11.30 -4.02
C GLU A 267 -14.04 -10.90 -5.12
N THR A 268 -13.79 -9.77 -5.80
CA THR A 268 -14.70 -9.35 -6.88
C THR A 268 -14.64 -10.35 -8.03
N PRO A 269 -15.76 -10.60 -8.72
CA PRO A 269 -15.79 -11.53 -9.88
C PRO A 269 -14.78 -11.15 -10.97
N ALA A 270 -14.43 -9.87 -11.07
CA ALA A 270 -13.45 -9.39 -12.05
C ALA A 270 -12.05 -9.95 -11.81
N LEU A 271 -11.66 -10.17 -10.54
CA LEU A 271 -10.27 -10.48 -10.15
C LEU A 271 -10.08 -11.73 -9.31
N ALA A 272 -11.14 -12.36 -8.78
CA ALA A 272 -11.02 -13.54 -7.91
C ALA A 272 -10.16 -14.66 -8.52
N GLY A 273 -10.27 -14.89 -9.84
CA GLY A 273 -9.45 -15.88 -10.56
C GLY A 273 -8.01 -15.44 -10.86
N GLN A 274 -7.61 -14.21 -10.54
CA GLN A 274 -6.27 -13.67 -10.79
C GLN A 274 -5.35 -13.78 -9.56
N TRP A 275 -5.88 -14.05 -8.39
CA TRP A 275 -5.09 -14.23 -7.18
C TRP A 275 -4.19 -15.47 -7.27
N ILE A 276 -2.93 -15.30 -6.87
CA ILE A 276 -1.97 -16.39 -6.71
C ILE A 276 -1.77 -16.60 -5.20
N GLU A 277 -2.24 -17.74 -4.69
CA GLU A 277 -1.97 -18.14 -3.32
C GLU A 277 -0.54 -18.68 -3.23
N ASP A 278 0.35 -17.94 -2.58
CA ASP A 278 1.76 -18.29 -2.39
C ASP A 278 2.12 -18.34 -0.89
N GLU A 279 1.17 -18.72 -0.05
CA GLU A 279 1.38 -18.84 1.38
C GLU A 279 2.15 -20.14 1.71
N PRO A 280 3.15 -20.08 2.62
CA PRO A 280 3.77 -21.30 3.16
C PRO A 280 2.71 -22.25 3.73
N PRO A 281 2.93 -23.56 3.72
CA PRO A 281 1.94 -24.53 4.19
C PRO A 281 1.41 -24.23 5.61
N ALA A 282 2.25 -23.72 6.51
CA ALA A 282 1.88 -23.37 7.88
C ALA A 282 0.92 -22.15 7.97
N LEU A 283 0.86 -21.33 6.93
CA LEU A 283 0.05 -20.10 6.87
C LEU A 283 -1.02 -20.17 5.77
N ARG A 284 -1.16 -21.33 5.12
CA ARG A 284 -2.16 -21.49 4.05
C ARG A 284 -3.56 -21.10 4.56
N GLY A 285 -4.25 -20.26 3.79
CA GLY A 285 -5.54 -19.69 4.15
C GLY A 285 -5.50 -18.59 5.19
N ASN A 286 -4.32 -18.06 5.57
CA ASN A 286 -4.18 -16.98 6.52
C ASN A 286 -4.90 -15.70 6.05
N SER A 287 -4.80 -15.35 4.77
CA SER A 287 -5.50 -14.19 4.22
C SER A 287 -7.02 -14.31 4.40
N LEU A 288 -7.60 -15.46 4.07
CA LEU A 288 -9.03 -15.74 4.25
C LEU A 288 -9.43 -15.77 5.73
N GLY A 289 -8.60 -16.36 6.58
CA GLY A 289 -8.84 -16.45 8.03
C GLY A 289 -8.87 -15.09 8.69
N ARG A 290 -7.89 -14.22 8.42
CA ARG A 290 -7.85 -12.85 8.94
C ARG A 290 -9.08 -12.03 8.52
N ARG A 291 -9.47 -12.15 7.26
CA ARG A 291 -10.67 -11.47 6.78
C ARG A 291 -11.93 -11.94 7.52
N ARG A 292 -12.12 -13.25 7.64
CA ARG A 292 -13.26 -13.82 8.40
C ARG A 292 -13.26 -13.36 9.85
N HIS A 293 -12.10 -13.36 10.51
CA HIS A 293 -11.95 -12.87 11.89
C HIS A 293 -12.44 -11.42 12.03
N VAL A 294 -11.97 -10.52 11.16
CA VAL A 294 -12.38 -9.10 11.20
C VAL A 294 -13.86 -8.94 10.91
N LEU A 295 -14.41 -9.62 9.90
CA LEU A 295 -15.85 -9.57 9.59
C LEU A 295 -16.71 -10.02 10.78
N THR A 296 -16.34 -11.13 11.41
CA THR A 296 -17.05 -11.64 12.60
C THR A 296 -16.98 -10.63 13.74
N ALA A 297 -15.81 -10.06 14.00
CA ALA A 297 -15.65 -9.05 15.05
C ALA A 297 -16.48 -7.79 14.78
N LEU A 298 -16.48 -7.28 13.54
CA LEU A 298 -17.29 -6.13 13.15
C LEU A 298 -18.80 -6.39 13.28
N GLN A 299 -19.27 -7.59 12.92
CA GLN A 299 -20.67 -7.98 13.11
C GLN A 299 -21.06 -8.00 14.60
N GLN A 300 -20.19 -8.57 15.46
CA GLN A 300 -20.41 -8.62 16.92
C GLN A 300 -20.32 -7.24 17.59
N GLY A 301 -19.45 -6.37 17.08
CA GLY A 301 -19.23 -5.02 17.60
C GLY A 301 -20.07 -3.95 16.92
N TRP A 302 -21.06 -4.31 16.09
CA TRP A 302 -21.85 -3.34 15.32
C TRP A 302 -22.49 -2.29 16.22
N GLY A 303 -22.30 -1.01 15.89
CA GLY A 303 -22.76 0.12 16.67
C GLY A 303 -21.85 0.54 17.83
N THR A 304 -20.75 -0.20 18.07
CA THR A 304 -19.81 0.09 19.16
C THR A 304 -18.37 0.30 18.68
N VAL A 305 -18.14 0.24 17.37
CA VAL A 305 -16.81 0.36 16.80
C VAL A 305 -16.26 1.77 17.01
N ASP A 306 -15.21 1.89 17.80
CA ASP A 306 -14.47 3.10 18.07
C ASP A 306 -12.95 2.86 17.94
N LEU A 307 -12.13 3.90 18.14
CA LEU A 307 -10.68 3.75 18.04
C LEU A 307 -10.09 2.76 19.06
N PRO A 308 -10.44 2.78 20.35
CA PRO A 308 -10.02 1.74 21.30
C PRO A 308 -10.43 0.32 20.90
N TRP A 309 -11.64 0.14 20.40
CA TRP A 309 -12.11 -1.14 19.91
C TRP A 309 -11.25 -1.61 18.71
N ALA A 310 -11.02 -0.73 17.74
CA ALA A 310 -10.18 -1.01 16.57
C ALA A 310 -8.75 -1.40 16.97
N GLN A 311 -8.16 -0.69 17.92
CA GLN A 311 -6.81 -1.00 18.42
C GLN A 311 -6.75 -2.38 19.08
N ARG A 312 -7.74 -2.76 19.89
CA ARG A 312 -7.80 -4.08 20.52
C ARG A 312 -7.94 -5.19 19.47
N LEU A 313 -8.83 -5.00 18.49
CA LEU A 313 -9.00 -5.97 17.40
C LEU A 313 -7.69 -6.16 16.63
N MET A 314 -7.08 -5.07 16.19
CA MET A 314 -5.88 -5.12 15.33
C MET A 314 -4.61 -5.58 16.05
N ALA A 315 -4.61 -5.59 17.38
CA ALA A 315 -3.56 -6.16 18.21
C ALA A 315 -3.75 -7.67 18.50
N ALA A 316 -4.80 -8.30 17.95
CA ALA A 316 -5.10 -9.69 18.26
C ALA A 316 -4.07 -10.66 17.65
N HIS A 317 -3.52 -11.51 18.49
CA HIS A 317 -2.67 -12.65 18.15
C HIS A 317 -3.53 -13.91 18.29
N GLY A 318 -4.15 -14.36 17.24
CA GLY A 318 -4.94 -15.59 17.22
C GLY A 318 -4.13 -16.80 16.77
N SER A 319 -4.81 -17.79 16.18
CA SER A 319 -4.13 -18.86 15.46
C SER A 319 -3.29 -18.30 14.31
N PRO A 320 -2.29 -19.02 13.80
CA PRO A 320 -1.49 -18.57 12.67
C PRO A 320 -2.33 -18.14 11.44
N GLN A 321 -3.52 -18.73 11.28
CA GLN A 321 -4.45 -18.43 10.19
C GLN A 321 -5.29 -17.17 10.43
N GLU A 322 -5.37 -16.65 11.68
CA GLU A 322 -6.28 -15.56 12.06
C GLU A 322 -5.56 -14.38 12.73
N ALA A 323 -4.26 -14.50 13.02
CA ALA A 323 -3.49 -13.47 13.68
C ALA A 323 -3.48 -12.17 12.84
N LEU A 324 -3.99 -11.09 13.43
CA LEU A 324 -4.03 -9.77 12.80
C LEU A 324 -2.73 -8.98 13.03
N CYS A 325 -2.02 -9.29 14.12
CA CYS A 325 -0.68 -8.77 14.42
C CYS A 325 0.30 -9.95 14.43
N ARG A 326 1.39 -9.86 13.66
CA ARG A 326 2.39 -10.93 13.46
C ARG A 326 3.80 -10.41 13.65
#